data_8c586746e6aea3d832b1493536200d32
#
_entry.id   8c586746e6aea3d832b1493536200d32
#
_cell.length_a   1.000
_cell.length_b   1.000
_cell.length_c   1.000
_cell.angle_alpha   90.00
_cell.angle_beta   90.00
_cell.angle_gamma   90.00
#
_symmetry.space_group_name_H-M   'P 1'
#
loop_
_entity.id
_entity.type
_entity.pdbx_description
1 polymer ?
#
loop_
_entity_poly.entity_id
_entity_poly.type
_entity_poly.pdbx_seq_one_letter_code
_entity_poly.pdbx_strand_id
1 'polypeptide(L)'
;MRKYIYVLIVIVAAVVLWEIFGTKKPVVAPTIVTNTTTTEGATGTPSSTQSAYFSELETSSLGTYLTDKGGMTLYTFANDKPDVSNCTGTCLEKWPPYGPGISATGTAPLNLPILPVNVGVIKGNDGMMQFTWKGMPLYYYFQDKKPGDTFGEGIFDAWYVVNL
;
A
#
# COMPACT_ATOMS: atom_id res chain seq x y z
N MET A 1 29.02 45.03 -9.29
CA MET A 1 29.20 43.80 -8.46
C MET A 1 28.60 43.96 -7.05
N ARG A 2 28.84 45.04 -6.32
CA ARG A 2 28.30 45.24 -4.95
C ARG A 2 26.75 45.16 -4.84
N LYS A 3 25.99 45.69 -5.80
CA LYS A 3 24.51 45.70 -5.77
C LYS A 3 23.89 44.26 -5.82
N TYR A 4 24.51 43.34 -6.53
CA TYR A 4 23.99 41.97 -6.64
C TYR A 4 24.27 41.12 -5.40
N ILE A 5 25.31 41.45 -4.64
CA ILE A 5 25.64 40.74 -3.38
C ILE A 5 24.57 41.03 -2.33
N TYR A 6 24.07 42.25 -2.22
CA TYR A 6 22.99 42.60 -1.29
C TYR A 6 21.66 41.92 -1.63
N VAL A 7 21.33 41.80 -2.92
CA VAL A 7 20.11 41.07 -3.36
C VAL A 7 20.19 39.59 -3.02
N LEU A 8 21.35 38.94 -3.23
CA LEU A 8 21.55 37.55 -2.86
C LEU A 8 21.46 37.31 -1.35
N ILE A 9 22.04 38.20 -0.54
CA ILE A 9 21.99 38.10 0.92
C ILE A 9 20.55 38.22 1.42
N VAL A 10 19.75 39.12 0.85
CA VAL A 10 18.33 39.32 1.25
C VAL A 10 17.49 38.08 0.87
N ILE A 11 17.72 37.47 -0.30
CA ILE A 11 17.00 36.26 -0.73
C ILE A 11 17.34 35.08 0.16
N VAL A 12 18.63 34.88 0.49
CA VAL A 12 19.06 33.79 1.37
C VAL A 12 18.49 33.95 2.78
N ALA A 13 18.48 35.18 3.30
CA ALA A 13 17.89 35.48 4.62
C ALA A 13 16.36 35.23 4.64
N ALA A 14 15.64 35.53 3.56
CA ALA A 14 14.21 35.28 3.45
C ALA A 14 13.89 33.77 3.39
N VAL A 15 14.71 32.96 2.69
CA VAL A 15 14.54 31.50 2.62
C VAL A 15 14.81 30.85 3.97
N VAL A 16 15.85 31.26 4.67
CA VAL A 16 16.18 30.72 6.00
C VAL A 16 15.10 31.07 7.04
N LEU A 17 14.52 32.29 6.98
CA LEU A 17 13.42 32.68 7.86
C LEU A 17 12.12 31.92 7.58
N TRP A 18 11.88 31.52 6.33
CA TRP A 18 10.71 30.70 5.99
C TRP A 18 10.82 29.29 6.59
N GLU A 19 12.00 28.68 6.61
CA GLU A 19 12.20 27.36 7.21
C GLU A 19 12.05 27.36 8.74
N ILE A 20 12.35 28.48 9.41
CA ILE A 20 12.28 28.59 10.87
C ILE A 20 10.86 28.94 11.36
N PHE A 21 10.07 29.70 10.57
CA PHE A 21 8.73 30.15 10.92
C PHE A 21 7.60 29.55 10.08
N GLY A 22 7.93 28.58 9.17
CA GLY A 22 6.95 27.81 8.41
C GLY A 22 5.98 27.10 9.36
N THR A 23 4.72 27.50 9.29
CA THR A 23 3.60 27.12 10.15
C THR A 23 3.56 25.62 10.42
N LYS A 24 3.83 25.22 11.67
CA LYS A 24 3.50 23.90 12.19
C LYS A 24 1.98 23.73 12.07
N LYS A 25 1.55 22.81 11.21
CA LYS A 25 0.16 22.36 11.20
C LYS A 25 -0.17 21.81 12.59
N PRO A 26 -1.32 22.17 13.19
CA PRO A 26 -1.71 21.61 14.48
C PRO A 26 -1.90 20.10 14.32
N VAL A 27 -1.16 19.33 15.11
CA VAL A 27 -1.40 17.89 15.31
C VAL A 27 -2.70 17.80 16.10
N VAL A 28 -3.76 17.36 15.44
CA VAL A 28 -5.00 16.97 16.11
C VAL A 28 -4.71 15.68 16.86
N ALA A 29 -4.66 15.75 18.18
CA ALA A 29 -4.57 14.58 19.04
C ALA A 29 -5.80 13.70 18.83
N PRO A 30 -5.66 12.35 18.82
CA PRO A 30 -6.82 11.48 18.75
C PRO A 30 -7.67 11.64 20.01
N THR A 31 -8.91 12.09 19.83
CA THR A 31 -9.91 12.14 20.91
C THR A 31 -10.27 10.71 21.24
N ILE A 32 -9.91 10.26 22.44
CA ILE A 32 -10.38 9.00 23.01
C ILE A 32 -11.87 9.18 23.29
N VAL A 33 -12.73 8.59 22.46
CA VAL A 33 -14.15 8.48 22.72
C VAL A 33 -14.35 7.29 23.67
N THR A 34 -14.57 7.59 24.94
CA THR A 34 -15.01 6.62 25.94
C THR A 34 -16.47 6.28 25.65
N ASN A 35 -16.74 5.13 25.06
CA ASN A 35 -18.11 4.64 24.87
C ASN A 35 -18.65 4.09 26.17
N THR A 36 -19.56 4.86 26.78
CA THR A 36 -20.46 4.38 27.85
C THR A 36 -21.52 3.50 27.19
N THR A 37 -21.65 2.28 27.71
CA THR A 37 -22.62 1.27 27.32
C THR A 37 -24.06 1.79 27.57
N THR A 38 -24.87 1.79 26.51
CA THR A 38 -26.33 1.73 26.64
C THR A 38 -26.85 0.73 25.63
N THR A 39 -27.48 -0.31 26.12
CA THR A 39 -28.19 -1.38 25.40
C THR A 39 -29.43 -0.79 24.73
N GLU A 40 -29.61 -0.96 23.40
CA GLU A 40 -30.87 -1.42 22.77
C GLU A 40 -30.81 -1.25 21.24
N GLY A 41 -31.30 -2.26 20.51
CA GLY A 41 -31.81 -2.13 19.15
C GLY A 41 -30.93 -2.74 18.05
N ALA A 42 -31.19 -4.03 17.77
CA ALA A 42 -30.66 -4.73 16.61
C ALA A 42 -31.10 -4.07 15.31
N THR A 43 -30.13 -3.58 14.50
CA THR A 43 -30.25 -3.48 13.04
C THR A 43 -28.87 -3.74 12.48
N GLY A 44 -28.73 -4.84 11.72
CA GLY A 44 -27.45 -5.37 11.27
C GLY A 44 -26.67 -4.37 10.44
N THR A 45 -25.61 -3.86 11.03
CA THR A 45 -24.51 -3.27 10.27
C THR A 45 -23.68 -4.44 9.74
N PRO A 46 -23.33 -4.49 8.45
CA PRO A 46 -22.41 -5.50 7.97
C PRO A 46 -21.10 -5.33 8.73
N SER A 47 -20.80 -6.32 9.57
CA SER A 47 -19.50 -6.46 10.21
C SER A 47 -18.47 -6.47 9.10
N SER A 48 -17.66 -5.41 8.99
CA SER A 48 -16.48 -5.43 8.14
C SER A 48 -15.58 -6.52 8.71
N THR A 49 -15.64 -7.71 8.12
CA THR A 49 -14.70 -8.79 8.41
C THR A 49 -13.34 -8.27 7.91
N GLN A 50 -12.62 -7.64 8.81
CA GLN A 50 -11.29 -7.12 8.54
C GLN A 50 -10.44 -8.29 8.05
N SER A 51 -9.99 -8.24 6.80
CA SER A 51 -9.20 -9.32 6.22
C SER A 51 -7.91 -9.51 7.03
N ALA A 52 -7.53 -10.77 7.26
CA ALA A 52 -6.27 -11.08 7.96
C ALA A 52 -5.02 -10.63 7.19
N TYR A 53 -5.15 -10.36 5.90
CA TYR A 53 -4.04 -10.05 5.00
C TYR A 53 -4.09 -8.66 4.38
N PHE A 54 -5.27 -8.08 4.22
CA PHE A 54 -5.47 -6.87 3.41
C PHE A 54 -6.02 -5.72 4.23
N SER A 55 -5.67 -4.52 3.83
CA SER A 55 -6.21 -3.24 4.28
C SER A 55 -6.35 -2.30 3.06
N GLU A 56 -6.83 -1.09 3.30
CA GLU A 56 -7.05 -0.08 2.29
C GLU A 56 -6.46 1.24 2.77
N LEU A 57 -5.86 2.00 1.86
CA LEU A 57 -5.42 3.37 2.11
C LEU A 57 -6.02 4.29 1.04
N GLU A 58 -6.31 5.52 1.46
CA GLU A 58 -6.79 6.56 0.57
C GLU A 58 -5.79 7.70 0.50
N THR A 59 -5.51 8.16 -0.72
CA THR A 59 -4.69 9.35 -0.96
C THR A 59 -5.40 10.31 -1.91
N SER A 60 -5.08 11.58 -1.84
CA SER A 60 -5.68 12.61 -2.70
C SER A 60 -5.33 12.44 -4.19
N SER A 61 -4.27 11.70 -4.52
CA SER A 61 -3.78 11.54 -5.90
C SER A 61 -4.18 10.22 -6.54
N LEU A 62 -4.31 9.13 -5.75
CA LEU A 62 -4.55 7.78 -6.26
C LEU A 62 -5.93 7.21 -5.86
N GLY A 63 -6.69 7.94 -5.03
CA GLY A 63 -7.94 7.43 -4.46
C GLY A 63 -7.69 6.34 -3.42
N THR A 64 -8.66 5.45 -3.26
CA THR A 64 -8.55 4.29 -2.35
C THR A 64 -7.88 3.13 -3.07
N TYR A 65 -6.85 2.57 -2.48
CA TYR A 65 -6.10 1.45 -3.04
C TYR A 65 -5.78 0.37 -1.99
N LEU A 66 -5.52 -0.82 -2.48
CA LEU A 66 -5.27 -2.01 -1.67
C LEU A 66 -3.86 -1.99 -1.08
N THR A 67 -3.76 -2.38 0.18
CA THR A 67 -2.49 -2.60 0.88
C THR A 67 -2.51 -3.94 1.59
N ASP A 68 -1.36 -4.38 2.08
CA ASP A 68 -1.34 -5.42 3.10
C ASP A 68 -1.88 -4.87 4.44
N LYS A 69 -2.05 -5.73 5.43
CA LYS A 69 -2.53 -5.35 6.77
C LYS A 69 -1.61 -4.36 7.51
N GLY A 70 -0.36 -4.24 7.07
CA GLY A 70 0.65 -3.30 7.59
C GLY A 70 0.62 -1.94 6.89
N GLY A 71 -0.23 -1.79 5.86
CA GLY A 71 -0.34 -0.57 5.07
C GLY A 71 0.69 -0.47 3.94
N MET A 72 1.43 -1.53 3.62
CA MET A 72 2.34 -1.57 2.48
C MET A 72 1.55 -1.72 1.19
N THR A 73 1.85 -0.87 0.22
CA THR A 73 1.13 -0.79 -1.06
C THR A 73 1.27 -2.07 -1.88
N LEU A 74 0.16 -2.50 -2.48
CA LEU A 74 0.11 -3.65 -3.37
C LEU A 74 -0.09 -3.21 -4.82
N TYR A 75 0.65 -3.89 -5.69
CA TYR A 75 0.71 -3.58 -7.13
C TYR A 75 0.29 -4.76 -7.97
N THR A 76 -0.19 -4.47 -9.18
CA THR A 76 -0.37 -5.43 -10.26
C THR A 76 0.56 -5.10 -11.42
N PHE A 77 0.89 -6.11 -12.21
CA PHE A 77 1.73 -6.00 -13.39
C PHE A 77 0.88 -6.15 -14.66
N ALA A 78 0.87 -5.15 -15.53
CA ALA A 78 0.03 -5.14 -16.72
C ALA A 78 0.35 -6.25 -17.74
N ASN A 79 1.56 -6.80 -17.70
CA ASN A 79 1.96 -7.92 -18.55
C ASN A 79 1.62 -9.30 -17.96
N ASP A 80 1.07 -9.36 -16.75
CA ASP A 80 0.52 -10.60 -16.20
C ASP A 80 -0.78 -10.99 -16.91
N LYS A 81 -1.20 -12.23 -16.70
CA LYS A 81 -2.49 -12.73 -17.14
C LYS A 81 -3.30 -13.19 -15.92
N PRO A 82 -4.62 -13.29 -16.04
CA PRO A 82 -5.40 -13.85 -14.95
C PRO A 82 -4.81 -15.18 -14.46
N ASP A 83 -4.51 -15.21 -13.16
CA ASP A 83 -3.93 -16.33 -12.42
C ASP A 83 -2.54 -16.81 -12.92
N VAL A 84 -1.83 -15.98 -13.70
CA VAL A 84 -0.48 -16.26 -14.20
C VAL A 84 0.44 -15.06 -14.00
N SER A 85 1.47 -15.23 -13.18
CA SER A 85 2.55 -14.27 -13.03
C SER A 85 3.58 -14.42 -14.16
N ASN A 86 3.87 -13.32 -14.87
CA ASN A 86 4.95 -13.24 -15.85
C ASN A 86 6.21 -12.55 -15.28
N CYS A 87 6.17 -12.10 -14.02
CA CYS A 87 7.33 -11.57 -13.32
C CYS A 87 8.24 -12.74 -12.89
N THR A 88 9.46 -12.81 -13.42
CA THR A 88 10.44 -13.87 -13.15
C THR A 88 11.86 -13.33 -13.01
N GLY A 89 12.77 -14.09 -12.42
CA GLY A 89 14.19 -13.73 -12.30
C GLY A 89 14.37 -12.37 -11.59
N THR A 90 15.10 -11.44 -12.20
CA THR A 90 15.39 -10.11 -11.64
C THR A 90 14.15 -9.23 -11.43
N CYS A 91 13.04 -9.56 -12.08
CA CYS A 91 11.76 -8.92 -11.80
C CYS A 91 11.35 -9.15 -10.34
N LEU A 92 11.45 -10.38 -9.83
CA LEU A 92 11.07 -10.73 -8.47
C LEU A 92 11.92 -10.04 -7.40
N GLU A 93 13.16 -9.67 -7.72
CA GLU A 93 14.03 -8.92 -6.79
C GLU A 93 13.50 -7.50 -6.54
N LYS A 94 12.89 -6.90 -7.55
CA LYS A 94 12.32 -5.54 -7.49
C LYS A 94 10.85 -5.54 -7.12
N TRP A 95 10.15 -6.61 -7.46
CA TRP A 95 8.72 -6.80 -7.25
C TRP A 95 8.46 -8.13 -6.53
N PRO A 96 8.75 -8.18 -5.22
CA PRO A 96 8.49 -9.38 -4.43
C PRO A 96 7.01 -9.75 -4.47
N PRO A 97 6.65 -11.02 -4.72
CA PRO A 97 5.28 -11.48 -4.70
C PRO A 97 4.65 -11.30 -3.30
N TYR A 98 3.39 -10.88 -3.26
CA TYR A 98 2.63 -10.84 -2.03
C TYR A 98 1.81 -12.12 -1.86
N GLY A 99 1.97 -12.80 -0.73
CA GLY A 99 1.28 -14.05 -0.47
C GLY A 99 1.20 -14.40 1.02
N PRO A 100 0.59 -15.55 1.35
CA PRO A 100 0.37 -15.97 2.73
C PRO A 100 1.64 -16.49 3.43
N GLY A 101 2.81 -16.46 2.78
CA GLY A 101 4.05 -16.98 3.33
C GLY A 101 4.13 -18.52 3.35
N ILE A 102 3.36 -19.21 2.51
CA ILE A 102 3.27 -20.68 2.45
C ILE A 102 3.93 -21.16 1.17
N SER A 103 4.75 -22.23 1.28
CA SER A 103 5.38 -22.89 0.12
C SER A 103 4.33 -23.56 -0.77
N ALA A 104 4.46 -23.35 -2.08
CA ALA A 104 3.59 -23.97 -3.09
C ALA A 104 3.91 -25.46 -3.36
N THR A 105 4.96 -26.01 -2.72
CA THR A 105 5.35 -27.42 -2.86
C THR A 105 4.73 -28.33 -1.79
N GLY A 106 4.05 -27.76 -0.81
CA GLY A 106 3.39 -28.52 0.26
C GLY A 106 2.18 -29.30 -0.25
N THR A 107 2.02 -30.54 0.22
CA THR A 107 0.82 -31.37 -0.01
C THR A 107 -0.27 -31.13 1.02
N ALA A 108 0.02 -30.32 2.04
CA ALA A 108 -0.95 -29.97 3.08
C ALA A 108 -2.03 -29.05 2.51
N PRO A 109 -3.30 -29.22 2.91
CA PRO A 109 -4.34 -28.29 2.52
C PRO A 109 -3.99 -26.88 3.00
N LEU A 110 -4.21 -25.89 2.11
CA LEU A 110 -3.99 -24.48 2.45
C LEU A 110 -5.01 -24.08 3.53
N ASN A 111 -4.56 -23.99 4.78
CA ASN A 111 -5.41 -23.56 5.88
C ASN A 111 -5.41 -22.02 5.93
N LEU A 112 -5.94 -21.40 4.88
CA LEU A 112 -6.08 -19.96 4.80
C LEU A 112 -7.37 -19.51 5.50
N PRO A 113 -7.36 -18.37 6.17
CA PRO A 113 -8.60 -17.73 6.62
C PRO A 113 -9.49 -17.41 5.42
N ILE A 114 -10.76 -17.08 5.67
CA ILE A 114 -11.68 -16.64 4.61
C ILE A 114 -11.07 -15.42 3.93
N LEU A 115 -10.82 -15.54 2.63
CA LEU A 115 -10.29 -14.44 1.82
C LEU A 115 -11.45 -13.58 1.30
N PRO A 116 -11.19 -12.28 1.05
CA PRO A 116 -12.15 -11.42 0.35
C PRO A 116 -12.55 -11.99 -1.02
N VAL A 117 -13.76 -11.70 -1.46
CA VAL A 117 -14.37 -12.25 -2.68
C VAL A 117 -13.52 -12.06 -3.94
N ASN A 118 -12.74 -10.99 -4.00
CA ASN A 118 -11.89 -10.66 -5.15
C ASN A 118 -10.46 -11.23 -5.04
N VAL A 119 -10.14 -11.95 -3.96
CA VAL A 119 -8.81 -12.49 -3.69
C VAL A 119 -8.76 -13.97 -4.03
N GLY A 120 -7.84 -14.32 -4.91
CA GLY A 120 -7.45 -15.69 -5.21
C GLY A 120 -6.03 -16.00 -4.71
N VAL A 121 -5.59 -17.24 -4.95
CA VAL A 121 -4.24 -17.71 -4.62
C VAL A 121 -3.72 -18.56 -5.76
N ILE A 122 -2.51 -18.25 -6.21
CA ILE A 122 -1.79 -18.99 -7.25
C ILE A 122 -0.46 -19.51 -6.72
N LYS A 123 0.20 -20.35 -7.48
CA LYS A 123 1.60 -20.68 -7.28
C LYS A 123 2.46 -19.59 -7.91
N GLY A 124 3.22 -18.87 -7.09
CA GLY A 124 4.16 -17.85 -7.53
C GLY A 124 5.42 -18.44 -8.19
N ASN A 125 6.12 -17.59 -8.94
CA ASN A 125 7.36 -17.98 -9.62
C ASN A 125 8.57 -18.13 -8.69
N ASP A 126 8.44 -17.66 -7.44
CA ASP A 126 9.41 -17.87 -6.36
C ASP A 126 9.23 -19.21 -5.61
N GLY A 127 8.23 -20.02 -6.01
CA GLY A 127 7.87 -21.28 -5.36
C GLY A 127 7.01 -21.13 -4.11
N MET A 128 6.57 -19.92 -3.79
CA MET A 128 5.61 -19.64 -2.72
C MET A 128 4.19 -19.47 -3.27
N MET A 129 3.19 -19.53 -2.40
CA MET A 129 1.84 -19.14 -2.78
C MET A 129 1.74 -17.62 -2.87
N GLN A 130 1.10 -17.13 -3.92
CA GLN A 130 0.93 -15.70 -4.20
C GLN A 130 -0.55 -15.34 -4.27
N PHE A 131 -0.94 -14.24 -3.65
CA PHE A 131 -2.30 -13.72 -3.77
C PHE A 131 -2.53 -13.08 -5.14
N THR A 132 -3.80 -13.11 -5.57
CA THR A 132 -4.30 -12.37 -6.72
C THR A 132 -5.45 -11.46 -6.30
N TRP A 133 -5.64 -10.34 -7.01
CA TRP A 133 -6.80 -9.49 -6.92
C TRP A 133 -7.54 -9.50 -8.25
N LYS A 134 -8.80 -9.97 -8.25
CA LYS A 134 -9.58 -10.18 -9.50
C LYS A 134 -8.79 -10.98 -10.54
N GLY A 135 -8.04 -11.98 -10.10
CA GLY A 135 -7.17 -12.81 -10.91
C GLY A 135 -5.76 -12.24 -11.18
N MET A 136 -5.51 -10.95 -10.98
CA MET A 136 -4.20 -10.36 -11.22
C MET A 136 -3.27 -10.59 -10.04
N PRO A 137 -2.06 -11.18 -10.26
CA PRO A 137 -1.06 -11.40 -9.22
C PRO A 137 -0.67 -10.13 -8.49
N LEU A 138 -0.44 -10.23 -7.18
CA LEU A 138 -0.12 -9.10 -6.31
C LEU A 138 1.36 -9.09 -5.92
N TYR A 139 1.93 -7.88 -5.89
CA TYR A 139 3.34 -7.65 -5.60
C TYR A 139 3.54 -6.48 -4.66
N TYR A 140 4.70 -6.49 -3.97
CA TYR A 140 5.29 -5.29 -3.38
C TYR A 140 6.23 -4.61 -4.37
N TYR A 141 6.63 -3.38 -4.02
CA TYR A 141 7.74 -2.71 -4.68
C TYR A 141 8.92 -2.53 -3.72
N PHE A 142 10.13 -2.88 -4.17
CA PHE A 142 11.31 -2.94 -3.29
C PHE A 142 11.75 -1.59 -2.71
N GLN A 143 11.35 -0.47 -3.30
CA GLN A 143 11.66 0.88 -2.79
C GLN A 143 10.60 1.42 -1.83
N ASP A 144 9.44 0.84 -1.73
CA ASP A 144 8.48 1.17 -0.70
C ASP A 144 9.00 0.66 0.65
N LYS A 145 9.20 1.56 1.62
CA LYS A 145 9.83 1.24 2.90
C LYS A 145 8.92 1.43 4.09
N LYS A 146 7.82 2.14 3.91
CA LYS A 146 6.85 2.45 4.95
C LYS A 146 5.42 2.44 4.42
N PRO A 147 4.45 2.27 5.30
CA PRO A 147 3.03 2.36 4.93
C PRO A 147 2.72 3.63 4.14
N GLY A 148 1.99 3.47 3.04
CA GLY A 148 1.60 4.57 2.16
C GLY A 148 2.63 5.01 1.13
N ASP A 149 3.84 4.43 1.09
CA ASP A 149 4.76 4.63 -0.03
C ASP A 149 4.13 4.04 -1.30
N THR A 150 4.20 4.77 -2.43
CA THR A 150 3.64 4.36 -3.73
C THR A 150 4.65 4.62 -4.86
N PHE A 151 5.94 4.41 -4.59
CA PHE A 151 7.01 4.67 -5.56
C PHE A 151 6.99 3.72 -6.77
N GLY A 152 6.21 2.63 -6.68
CA GLY A 152 6.01 1.68 -7.76
C GLY A 152 4.97 2.11 -8.80
N GLU A 153 4.16 3.14 -8.51
CA GLU A 153 3.08 3.56 -9.40
C GLU A 153 3.60 4.08 -10.73
N GLY A 154 3.03 3.57 -11.84
CA GLY A 154 3.35 3.99 -13.20
C GLY A 154 4.73 3.55 -13.71
N ILE A 155 5.49 2.72 -12.99
CA ILE A 155 6.81 2.29 -13.44
C ILE A 155 6.69 1.51 -14.75
N PHE A 156 7.43 1.95 -15.78
CA PHE A 156 7.45 1.42 -17.14
C PHE A 156 6.07 1.34 -17.82
N ASP A 157 5.10 2.14 -17.38
CA ASP A 157 3.69 2.05 -17.82
C ASP A 157 3.13 0.62 -17.71
N ALA A 158 3.58 -0.13 -16.70
CA ALA A 158 3.26 -1.53 -16.54
C ALA A 158 2.92 -1.94 -15.09
N TRP A 159 3.27 -1.12 -14.11
CA TRP A 159 3.03 -1.40 -12.70
C TRP A 159 2.09 -0.36 -12.10
N TYR A 160 1.04 -0.82 -11.46
CA TYR A 160 0.00 0.07 -10.94
C TYR A 160 -0.47 -0.39 -9.58
N VAL A 161 -0.78 0.57 -8.69
CA VAL A 161 -1.49 0.27 -7.44
C VAL A 161 -2.84 -0.36 -7.74
N VAL A 162 -3.32 -1.19 -6.84
CA VAL A 162 -4.63 -1.83 -6.98
C VAL A 162 -5.71 -0.87 -6.50
N ASN A 163 -6.31 -0.13 -7.41
CA ASN A 163 -7.45 0.75 -7.12
C ASN A 163 -8.72 -0.05 -6.82
N LEU A 164 -9.52 0.44 -5.84
CA LEU A 164 -10.73 -0.18 -5.32
C LEU A 164 -12.01 0.47 -5.85
#